data_c9cd14d91e05f7c3736b26a6d040182b
#
_entry.id   c9cd14d91e05f7c3736b26a6d040182b
#
_cell.length_a   1.000
_cell.length_b   1.000
_cell.length_c   1.000
_cell.angle_alpha   90.00
_cell.angle_beta   90.00
_cell.angle_gamma   90.00
#
_symmetry.space_group_name_H-M   'P 1'
#
loop_
_entity.id
_entity.type
_entity.pdbx_description
1 polymer ?
#
loop_
_entity_poly.entity_id
_entity_poly.type
_entity_poly.pdbx_seq_one_letter_code
_entity_poly.pdbx_strand_id
1 'polypeptide(L)'
;MNIYEKLLAVQTALKAPKNRRNTFGKYNYRSCEDILEAVKPILKEVQASVFVQDSITEHNDRIYVMAMAYFVDVEHPEIPQICVTAYAREPLEKKGMDEPQITGTASSYARKYALNGLFLIDDIKDPDSDEYREETEKKAEKTEKASSRKKKETDASVLDQFVDAGQRETLNMLIKKAGITEAKFCSVYGIACVPEFPVEKYDEAVKKLEAAIKAHKEDK
;
A
#
# COMPACT_ATOMS: atom_id res chain seq x y z
N MET A 1 -25.09 32.11 -2.01
CA MET A 1 -23.62 31.89 -1.85
C MET A 1 -23.02 31.73 -3.24
N ASN A 2 -21.87 32.35 -3.50
CA ASN A 2 -21.13 32.03 -4.72
C ASN A 2 -20.38 30.68 -4.59
N ILE A 3 -19.86 30.16 -5.69
CA ILE A 3 -19.21 28.85 -5.70
C ILE A 3 -18.01 28.74 -4.74
N TYR A 4 -17.25 29.80 -4.52
CA TYR A 4 -16.12 29.85 -3.59
C TYR A 4 -16.57 29.85 -2.13
N GLU A 5 -17.67 30.56 -1.81
CA GLU A 5 -18.27 30.53 -0.47
C GLU A 5 -18.85 29.15 -0.15
N LYS A 6 -19.49 28.50 -1.14
CA LYS A 6 -19.96 27.10 -1.00
C LYS A 6 -18.79 26.14 -0.74
N LEU A 7 -17.70 26.27 -1.50
CA LEU A 7 -16.52 25.44 -1.30
C LEU A 7 -15.89 25.68 0.09
N LEU A 8 -15.75 26.93 0.52
CA LEU A 8 -15.24 27.29 1.84
C LEU A 8 -16.10 26.69 2.96
N ALA A 9 -17.43 26.73 2.82
CA ALA A 9 -18.35 26.11 3.78
C ALA A 9 -18.12 24.58 3.87
N VAL A 10 -17.93 23.90 2.72
CA VAL A 10 -17.62 22.46 2.69
C VAL A 10 -16.27 22.19 3.35
N GLN A 11 -15.22 22.93 3.00
CA GLN A 11 -13.87 22.76 3.56
C GLN A 11 -13.86 22.93 5.09
N THR A 12 -14.66 23.85 5.60
CA THR A 12 -14.77 24.12 7.05
C THR A 12 -15.57 23.05 7.79
N ALA A 13 -16.65 22.56 7.19
CA ALA A 13 -17.55 21.61 7.83
C ALA A 13 -17.10 20.16 7.72
N LEU A 14 -16.35 19.81 6.66
CA LEU A 14 -15.99 18.42 6.36
C LEU A 14 -15.06 17.85 7.42
N LYS A 15 -15.51 16.74 8.02
CA LYS A 15 -14.72 15.89 8.91
C LYS A 15 -14.65 14.50 8.31
N ALA A 16 -13.47 14.10 7.88
CA ALA A 16 -13.24 12.77 7.32
C ALA A 16 -12.09 12.08 8.08
N PRO A 17 -12.34 11.53 9.28
CA PRO A 17 -11.32 10.98 10.15
C PRO A 17 -10.70 9.69 9.56
N LYS A 18 -9.45 9.37 9.96
CA LYS A 18 -8.75 8.13 9.58
C LYS A 18 -9.25 6.96 10.44
N ASN A 19 -10.40 6.40 10.09
CA ASN A 19 -11.05 5.33 10.86
C ASN A 19 -10.66 3.92 10.40
N ARG A 20 -10.01 3.78 9.25
CA ARG A 20 -9.52 2.50 8.75
C ARG A 20 -8.11 2.24 9.27
N ARG A 21 -7.84 1.00 9.66
CA ARG A 21 -6.51 0.58 10.12
C ARG A 21 -5.85 -0.29 9.06
N ASN A 22 -4.67 0.09 8.63
CA ASN A 22 -3.79 -0.78 7.88
C ASN A 22 -3.04 -1.67 8.86
N THR A 23 -3.36 -2.97 8.88
CA THR A 23 -2.76 -3.96 9.79
C THR A 23 -1.31 -4.25 9.44
N PHE A 24 -0.94 -4.17 8.17
CA PHE A 24 0.41 -4.39 7.69
C PHE A 24 1.33 -3.20 8.05
N GLY A 25 0.92 -1.97 7.71
CA GLY A 25 1.68 -0.74 8.00
C GLY A 25 1.48 -0.20 9.41
N LYS A 26 0.56 -0.76 10.21
CA LYS A 26 0.22 -0.34 11.59
C LYS A 26 -0.18 1.15 11.72
N TYR A 27 -0.71 1.75 10.65
CA TYR A 27 -1.19 3.14 10.66
C TYR A 27 -2.68 3.23 10.35
N ASN A 28 -3.32 4.31 10.79
CA ASN A 28 -4.69 4.61 10.44
C ASN A 28 -4.73 5.41 9.14
N TYR A 29 -5.71 5.12 8.29
CA TYR A 29 -5.91 5.81 7.03
C TYR A 29 -7.40 6.04 6.74
N ARG A 30 -7.69 6.88 5.76
CA ARG A 30 -9.01 7.02 5.13
C ARG A 30 -8.91 6.61 3.67
N SER A 31 -9.97 6.07 3.13
CA SER A 31 -10.09 5.79 1.70
C SER A 31 -10.71 6.97 0.95
N CYS A 32 -10.71 6.91 -0.38
CA CYS A 32 -11.43 7.86 -1.22
C CYS A 32 -12.93 7.84 -0.91
N GLU A 33 -13.49 6.65 -0.73
CA GLU A 33 -14.91 6.42 -0.42
C GLU A 33 -15.31 7.07 0.89
N ASP A 34 -14.46 7.02 1.92
CA ASP A 34 -14.73 7.64 3.23
C ASP A 34 -14.88 9.15 3.11
N ILE A 35 -14.09 9.81 2.23
CA ILE A 35 -14.19 11.23 1.94
C ILE A 35 -15.50 11.53 1.21
N LEU A 36 -15.80 10.74 0.17
CA LEU A 36 -17.02 10.92 -0.63
C LEU A 36 -18.29 10.75 0.23
N GLU A 37 -18.32 9.75 1.12
CA GLU A 37 -19.47 9.57 2.02
C GLU A 37 -19.60 10.73 3.04
N ALA A 38 -18.49 11.19 3.59
CA ALA A 38 -18.50 12.27 4.57
C ALA A 38 -18.94 13.63 3.97
N VAL A 39 -18.65 13.88 2.70
CA VAL A 39 -18.96 15.16 2.05
C VAL A 39 -20.40 15.26 1.56
N LYS A 40 -21.07 14.15 1.22
CA LYS A 40 -22.44 14.13 0.64
C LYS A 40 -23.47 14.97 1.40
N PRO A 41 -23.62 14.84 2.73
CA PRO A 41 -24.61 15.63 3.45
C PRO A 41 -24.32 17.13 3.36
N ILE A 42 -23.04 17.54 3.43
CA ILE A 42 -22.63 18.94 3.38
C ILE A 42 -22.89 19.53 1.99
N LEU A 43 -22.57 18.78 0.92
CA LEU A 43 -22.84 19.19 -0.46
C LEU A 43 -24.34 19.46 -0.69
N LYS A 44 -25.21 18.61 -0.10
CA LYS A 44 -26.67 18.83 -0.16
C LYS A 44 -27.08 20.12 0.50
N GLU A 45 -26.49 20.44 1.65
CA GLU A 45 -26.82 21.68 2.38
C GLU A 45 -26.42 22.95 1.61
N VAL A 46 -25.24 22.92 0.96
CA VAL A 46 -24.75 24.10 0.20
C VAL A 46 -25.21 24.09 -1.27
N GLN A 47 -26.04 23.14 -1.69
CA GLN A 47 -26.49 22.99 -3.07
C GLN A 47 -25.32 22.96 -4.07
N ALA A 48 -24.33 22.09 -3.79
CA ALA A 48 -23.17 21.82 -4.63
C ALA A 48 -23.08 20.34 -4.96
N SER A 49 -22.31 20.01 -6.00
CA SER A 49 -22.02 18.65 -6.40
C SER A 49 -20.52 18.45 -6.63
N VAL A 50 -20.07 17.23 -6.44
CA VAL A 50 -18.69 16.83 -6.73
C VAL A 50 -18.70 15.57 -7.60
N PHE A 51 -17.89 15.58 -8.62
CA PHE A 51 -17.58 14.37 -9.38
C PHE A 51 -16.09 14.25 -9.62
N VAL A 52 -15.63 13.03 -9.81
CA VAL A 52 -14.21 12.72 -10.03
C VAL A 52 -14.07 11.96 -11.34
N GLN A 53 -13.18 12.42 -12.19
CA GLN A 53 -12.85 11.82 -13.48
C GLN A 53 -11.40 11.37 -13.49
N ASP A 54 -11.14 10.19 -14.03
CA ASP A 54 -9.77 9.69 -14.22
C ASP A 54 -9.36 9.79 -15.68
N SER A 55 -8.06 9.97 -15.88
CA SER A 55 -7.38 9.87 -17.15
C SER A 55 -6.03 9.20 -16.98
N ILE A 56 -5.54 8.55 -18.02
CA ILE A 56 -4.18 7.96 -18.04
C ILE A 56 -3.25 8.92 -18.74
N THR A 57 -2.08 9.15 -18.16
CA THR A 57 -1.01 9.95 -18.75
C THR A 57 0.32 9.25 -18.61
N GLU A 58 1.20 9.49 -19.57
CA GLU A 58 2.56 8.96 -19.58
C GLU A 58 3.56 10.09 -19.43
N HIS A 59 4.57 9.86 -18.60
CA HIS A 59 5.70 10.78 -18.46
C HIS A 59 6.99 10.01 -18.19
N ASN A 60 7.99 10.18 -19.06
CA ASN A 60 9.29 9.49 -19.01
C ASN A 60 9.14 7.96 -18.88
N ASP A 61 8.42 7.35 -19.79
CA ASP A 61 8.13 5.90 -19.84
C ASP A 61 7.45 5.35 -18.58
N ARG A 62 6.71 6.21 -17.87
CA ARG A 62 5.98 5.86 -16.66
C ARG A 62 4.51 6.24 -16.79
N ILE A 63 3.65 5.31 -16.45
CA ILE A 63 2.19 5.51 -16.47
C ILE A 63 1.74 6.11 -15.14
N TYR A 64 0.89 7.12 -15.24
CA TYR A 64 0.21 7.76 -14.12
C TYR A 64 -1.29 7.76 -14.36
N VAL A 65 -2.04 7.46 -13.32
CA VAL A 65 -3.45 7.79 -13.26
C VAL A 65 -3.58 9.23 -12.75
N MET A 66 -4.18 10.08 -13.58
CA MET A 66 -4.53 11.45 -13.24
C MET A 66 -5.99 11.48 -12.80
N ALA A 67 -6.28 11.97 -11.61
CA ALA A 67 -7.64 12.21 -11.14
C ALA A 67 -7.92 13.71 -11.09
N MET A 68 -9.09 14.09 -11.58
CA MET A 68 -9.62 15.46 -11.55
C MET A 68 -10.88 15.47 -10.69
N ALA A 69 -10.86 16.21 -9.57
CA ALA A 69 -12.00 16.42 -8.70
C ALA A 69 -12.62 17.77 -9.04
N TYR A 70 -13.89 17.75 -9.42
CA TYR A 70 -14.65 18.94 -9.82
C TYR A 70 -15.66 19.29 -8.76
N PHE A 71 -15.72 20.57 -8.39
CA PHE A 71 -16.74 21.15 -7.54
C PHE A 71 -17.66 22.05 -8.36
N VAL A 72 -18.95 21.79 -8.33
CA VAL A 72 -19.96 22.43 -9.19
C VAL A 72 -21.05 23.06 -8.34
N ASP A 73 -21.43 24.27 -8.70
CA ASP A 73 -22.61 24.93 -8.16
C ASP A 73 -23.86 24.37 -8.86
N VAL A 74 -24.77 23.74 -8.10
CA VAL A 74 -25.98 23.14 -8.66
C VAL A 74 -27.04 24.20 -8.99
N GLU A 75 -27.05 25.30 -8.28
CA GLU A 75 -27.98 26.42 -8.51
C GLU A 75 -27.56 27.28 -9.71
N HIS A 76 -26.25 27.31 -10.00
CA HIS A 76 -25.66 28.15 -11.05
C HIS A 76 -24.71 27.31 -11.93
N PRO A 77 -25.25 26.37 -12.72
CA PRO A 77 -24.45 25.47 -13.54
C PRO A 77 -23.67 26.14 -14.67
N GLU A 78 -24.01 27.39 -14.99
CA GLU A 78 -23.31 28.26 -15.95
C GLU A 78 -21.96 28.78 -15.43
N ILE A 79 -21.75 28.76 -14.11
CA ILE A 79 -20.50 29.20 -13.50
C ILE A 79 -19.43 28.11 -13.73
N PRO A 80 -18.21 28.48 -14.13
CA PRO A 80 -17.12 27.54 -14.29
C PRO A 80 -16.86 26.74 -13.01
N GLN A 81 -16.77 25.43 -13.14
CA GLN A 81 -16.45 24.52 -12.05
C GLN A 81 -15.02 24.74 -11.51
N ILE A 82 -14.84 24.51 -10.21
CA ILE A 82 -13.52 24.47 -9.61
C ILE A 82 -12.95 23.06 -9.79
N CYS A 83 -11.73 22.94 -10.30
CA CYS A 83 -11.07 21.64 -10.53
C CYS A 83 -9.73 21.57 -9.81
N VAL A 84 -9.49 20.44 -9.16
CA VAL A 84 -8.20 20.09 -8.58
C VAL A 84 -7.74 18.75 -9.16
N THR A 85 -6.49 18.72 -9.59
CA THR A 85 -5.89 17.54 -10.23
C THR A 85 -4.82 16.93 -9.34
N ALA A 86 -4.78 15.61 -9.28
CA ALA A 86 -3.70 14.86 -8.62
C ALA A 86 -3.31 13.63 -9.43
N TYR A 87 -2.14 13.09 -9.13
CA TYR A 87 -1.56 11.98 -9.87
C TYR A 87 -1.15 10.86 -8.92
N ALA A 88 -1.28 9.62 -9.39
CA ALA A 88 -0.67 8.47 -8.74
C ALA A 88 0.04 7.63 -9.81
N ARG A 89 1.30 7.27 -9.53
CA ARG A 89 2.06 6.42 -10.44
C ARG A 89 1.51 5.01 -10.42
N GLU A 90 1.30 4.46 -11.61
CA GLU A 90 0.99 3.05 -11.81
C GLU A 90 2.30 2.25 -11.93
N PRO A 91 2.61 1.33 -11.02
CA PRO A 91 3.74 0.43 -11.19
C PRO A 91 3.42 -0.61 -12.25
N LEU A 92 4.41 -0.99 -13.07
CA LEU A 92 4.25 -2.02 -14.12
C LEU A 92 3.84 -3.36 -13.53
N GLU A 93 4.38 -3.70 -12.36
CA GLU A 93 4.09 -4.94 -11.66
C GLU A 93 4.00 -4.70 -10.16
N LYS A 94 3.10 -5.41 -9.49
CA LYS A 94 3.00 -5.43 -8.04
C LYS A 94 2.65 -6.83 -7.58
N LYS A 95 3.53 -7.42 -6.76
CA LYS A 95 3.36 -8.78 -6.25
C LYS A 95 2.01 -8.96 -5.56
N GLY A 96 1.25 -9.97 -6.00
CA GLY A 96 -0.06 -10.31 -5.44
C GLY A 96 -1.21 -9.43 -5.92
N MET A 97 -1.02 -8.69 -7.01
CA MET A 97 -2.07 -7.93 -7.69
C MET A 97 -2.05 -8.28 -9.17
N ASP A 98 -3.24 -8.38 -9.77
CA ASP A 98 -3.40 -8.42 -11.22
C ASP A 98 -3.39 -7.00 -11.83
N GLU A 99 -3.28 -6.90 -13.14
CA GLU A 99 -3.21 -5.61 -13.85
C GLU A 99 -4.40 -4.67 -13.53
N PRO A 100 -5.69 -5.12 -13.56
CA PRO A 100 -6.81 -4.26 -13.18
C PRO A 100 -6.75 -3.77 -11.74
N GLN A 101 -6.23 -4.58 -10.80
CA GLN A 101 -6.06 -4.18 -9.40
C GLN A 101 -4.95 -3.13 -9.23
N ILE A 102 -3.90 -3.21 -10.03
CA ILE A 102 -2.81 -2.22 -10.04
C ILE A 102 -3.35 -0.85 -10.46
N THR A 103 -4.05 -0.80 -11.60
CA THR A 103 -4.69 0.42 -12.10
C THR A 103 -5.74 0.95 -11.12
N GLY A 104 -6.61 0.10 -10.59
CA GLY A 104 -7.62 0.47 -9.60
C GLY A 104 -7.02 1.05 -8.31
N THR A 105 -5.89 0.51 -7.88
CA THR A 105 -5.16 1.05 -6.71
C THR A 105 -4.61 2.44 -7.01
N ALA A 106 -3.96 2.63 -8.15
CA ALA A 106 -3.43 3.94 -8.56
C ALA A 106 -4.56 4.98 -8.70
N SER A 107 -5.70 4.60 -9.30
CA SER A 107 -6.90 5.42 -9.37
C SER A 107 -7.40 5.85 -7.98
N SER A 108 -7.56 4.92 -7.04
CA SER A 108 -7.99 5.23 -5.67
C SER A 108 -7.06 6.22 -4.97
N TYR A 109 -5.75 6.11 -5.17
CA TYR A 109 -4.77 7.07 -4.63
C TYR A 109 -4.88 8.44 -5.30
N ALA A 110 -4.95 8.51 -6.63
CA ALA A 110 -5.06 9.76 -7.37
C ALA A 110 -6.33 10.52 -6.97
N ARG A 111 -7.49 9.84 -6.93
CA ARG A 111 -8.77 10.40 -6.48
C ARG A 111 -8.72 10.93 -5.06
N LYS A 112 -8.14 10.16 -4.14
CA LYS A 112 -7.98 10.59 -2.75
C LYS A 112 -7.14 11.86 -2.65
N TYR A 113 -6.04 11.97 -3.39
CA TYR A 113 -5.20 13.18 -3.37
C TYR A 113 -5.89 14.38 -4.02
N ALA A 114 -6.65 14.18 -5.10
CA ALA A 114 -7.44 15.24 -5.70
C ALA A 114 -8.51 15.79 -4.74
N LEU A 115 -9.23 14.90 -4.04
CA LEU A 115 -10.22 15.29 -3.02
C LEU A 115 -9.57 15.94 -1.79
N ASN A 116 -8.40 15.46 -1.35
CA ASN A 116 -7.67 16.11 -0.26
C ASN A 116 -7.29 17.54 -0.62
N GLY A 117 -6.80 17.78 -1.84
CA GLY A 117 -6.49 19.13 -2.31
C GLY A 117 -7.73 20.01 -2.46
N LEU A 118 -8.83 19.48 -2.99
CA LEU A 118 -10.08 20.23 -3.18
C LEU A 118 -10.69 20.65 -1.85
N PHE A 119 -10.71 19.77 -0.86
CA PHE A 119 -11.35 20.01 0.43
C PHE A 119 -10.40 20.44 1.54
N LEU A 120 -9.13 20.68 1.25
CA LEU A 120 -8.09 21.05 2.21
C LEU A 120 -8.04 20.08 3.40
N ILE A 121 -8.15 18.76 3.10
CA ILE A 121 -8.07 17.74 4.12
C ILE A 121 -6.60 17.52 4.45
N ASP A 122 -6.14 18.16 5.51
CA ASP A 122 -4.79 18.01 6.01
C ASP A 122 -4.69 16.78 6.93
N ASP A 123 -3.91 15.80 6.52
CA ASP A 123 -3.72 14.56 7.26
C ASP A 123 -2.35 13.95 7.12
N ILE A 124 -1.48 14.62 6.45
CA ILE A 124 -0.11 14.15 6.34
C ILE A 124 0.60 14.69 7.59
N LYS A 125 0.78 13.82 8.59
CA LYS A 125 1.96 13.98 9.44
C LYS A 125 3.12 14.00 8.48
N ASP A 126 3.72 15.16 8.30
CA ASP A 126 4.86 15.36 7.43
C ASP A 126 5.92 14.33 7.83
N PRO A 127 6.38 13.44 6.91
CA PRO A 127 7.46 12.50 7.22
C PRO A 127 8.73 13.19 7.68
N ASP A 128 8.88 14.48 7.35
CA ASP A 128 9.99 15.34 7.78
C ASP A 128 9.74 16.03 9.13
N SER A 129 8.55 15.89 9.73
CA SER A 129 8.28 16.43 11.05
C SER A 129 9.08 15.68 12.13
N ASP A 130 9.65 16.42 13.08
CA ASP A 130 10.42 15.87 14.19
C ASP A 130 9.59 14.85 15.02
N GLU A 131 8.26 15.04 15.10
CA GLU A 131 7.34 14.11 15.74
C GLU A 131 7.29 12.74 15.05
N TYR A 132 7.38 12.69 13.71
CA TYR A 132 7.43 11.43 12.97
C TYR A 132 8.78 10.72 13.15
N ARG A 133 9.87 11.47 13.20
CA ARG A 133 11.23 10.96 13.52
C ARG A 133 11.28 10.39 14.92
N GLU A 134 10.79 11.12 15.92
CA GLU A 134 10.73 10.64 17.29
C GLU A 134 9.85 9.40 17.49
N GLU A 135 8.70 9.28 16.79
CA GLU A 135 7.88 8.06 16.83
C GLU A 135 8.57 6.88 16.16
N THR A 136 9.37 7.13 15.13
CA THR A 136 10.12 6.08 14.41
C THR A 136 11.34 5.65 15.22
N GLU A 137 12.06 6.59 15.85
CA GLU A 137 13.21 6.30 16.72
C GLU A 137 12.77 5.60 18.01
N LYS A 138 11.69 6.05 18.67
CA LYS A 138 11.11 5.37 19.83
C LYS A 138 10.60 3.95 19.51
N LYS A 139 10.19 3.68 18.26
CA LYS A 139 9.85 2.32 17.81
C LYS A 139 11.10 1.48 17.56
N ALA A 140 12.16 2.05 16.99
CA ALA A 140 13.44 1.37 16.79
C ALA A 140 14.10 1.01 18.15
N GLU A 141 14.16 1.94 19.10
CA GLU A 141 14.68 1.68 20.46
C GLU A 141 13.84 0.68 21.27
N LYS A 142 12.51 0.66 21.08
CA LYS A 142 11.64 -0.36 21.70
C LYS A 142 11.87 -1.74 21.10
N THR A 143 12.22 -1.83 19.83
CA THR A 143 12.51 -3.11 19.16
C THR A 143 13.86 -3.65 19.63
N GLU A 144 14.86 -2.81 19.84
CA GLU A 144 16.17 -3.23 20.38
C GLU A 144 16.11 -3.61 21.88
N LYS A 145 15.31 -2.90 22.69
CA LYS A 145 15.14 -3.24 24.11
C LYS A 145 14.18 -4.43 24.36
N ALA A 146 13.33 -4.79 23.38
CA ALA A 146 12.45 -5.95 23.48
C ALA A 146 13.15 -7.26 23.10
N SER A 147 14.26 -7.22 22.35
CA SER A 147 15.01 -8.44 21.98
C SER A 147 15.84 -9.03 23.13
N SER A 148 16.02 -8.31 24.27
CA SER A 148 16.82 -8.77 25.41
C SER A 148 16.03 -9.30 26.61
N ARG A 149 14.69 -9.27 26.60
CA ARG A 149 13.87 -9.81 27.70
C ARG A 149 12.51 -10.33 27.22
N LYS A 150 12.44 -11.59 26.79
CA LYS A 150 11.42 -12.60 27.16
C LYS A 150 11.45 -13.77 26.20
N LYS A 151 12.11 -14.82 26.62
CA LYS A 151 11.70 -16.19 26.34
C LYS A 151 10.52 -16.47 27.25
N LYS A 152 9.29 -16.52 26.73
CA LYS A 152 8.17 -17.40 27.08
C LYS A 152 6.84 -16.96 26.45
N GLU A 153 6.35 -17.88 25.64
CA GLU A 153 4.95 -18.26 25.38
C GLU A 153 3.93 -17.21 24.94
N THR A 154 3.44 -17.44 23.76
CA THR A 154 2.10 -17.69 23.21
C THR A 154 1.63 -16.73 22.12
N ASP A 155 1.07 -17.37 21.08
CA ASP A 155 0.35 -16.92 19.90
C ASP A 155 1.21 -16.38 18.74
N ALA A 156 1.73 -17.36 17.98
CA ALA A 156 2.25 -17.15 16.63
C ALA A 156 1.09 -16.90 15.66
N SER A 157 1.04 -15.71 15.10
CA SER A 157 0.18 -15.41 13.95
C SER A 157 0.65 -16.26 12.74
N VAL A 158 -0.27 -16.69 11.89
CA VAL A 158 -0.06 -17.57 10.73
C VAL A 158 1.04 -17.07 9.77
N LEU A 159 1.48 -15.81 9.87
CA LEU A 159 2.53 -15.21 9.04
C LEU A 159 3.96 -15.52 9.49
N ASP A 160 4.19 -15.95 10.73
CA ASP A 160 5.51 -16.37 11.23
C ASP A 160 5.85 -17.84 10.91
N GLN A 161 4.94 -18.57 10.25
CA GLN A 161 5.14 -19.97 9.89
C GLN A 161 5.88 -20.18 8.56
N PHE A 162 5.97 -19.15 7.70
CA PHE A 162 6.58 -19.26 6.38
C PHE A 162 7.81 -18.37 6.22
N VAL A 163 8.70 -18.76 5.31
CA VAL A 163 9.93 -18.01 4.99
C VAL A 163 9.65 -16.57 4.57
N ASP A 164 10.47 -15.63 5.04
CA ASP A 164 10.42 -14.23 4.66
C ASP A 164 10.94 -13.97 3.23
N ALA A 165 10.90 -12.71 2.77
CA ALA A 165 11.30 -12.35 1.41
C ALA A 165 12.78 -12.64 1.12
N GLY A 166 13.68 -12.39 2.09
CA GLY A 166 15.12 -12.65 1.94
C GLY A 166 15.44 -14.14 1.93
N GLN A 167 14.78 -14.93 2.78
CA GLN A 167 14.88 -16.37 2.83
C GLN A 167 14.38 -17.03 1.53
N ARG A 168 13.28 -16.50 0.95
CA ARG A 168 12.76 -16.96 -0.36
C ARG A 168 13.75 -16.71 -1.49
N GLU A 169 14.36 -15.53 -1.52
CA GLU A 169 15.36 -15.19 -2.54
C GLU A 169 16.57 -16.12 -2.43
N THR A 170 17.02 -16.40 -1.22
CA THR A 170 18.12 -17.34 -0.95
C THR A 170 17.78 -18.75 -1.41
N LEU A 171 16.58 -19.27 -1.09
CA LEU A 171 16.13 -20.59 -1.56
C LEU A 171 16.07 -20.65 -3.10
N ASN A 172 15.50 -19.65 -3.76
CA ASN A 172 15.42 -19.61 -5.21
C ASN A 172 16.80 -19.59 -5.88
N MET A 173 17.74 -18.85 -5.31
CA MET A 173 19.13 -18.83 -5.78
C MET A 173 19.82 -20.20 -5.62
N LEU A 174 19.63 -20.85 -4.48
CA LEU A 174 20.24 -22.16 -4.21
C LEU A 174 19.61 -23.27 -5.07
N ILE A 175 18.29 -23.28 -5.25
CA ILE A 175 17.55 -24.19 -6.13
C ILE A 175 18.13 -24.10 -7.56
N LYS A 176 18.28 -22.87 -8.07
CA LYS A 176 18.86 -22.63 -9.40
C LYS A 176 20.31 -23.08 -9.50
N LYS A 177 21.14 -22.82 -8.48
CA LYS A 177 22.57 -23.30 -8.44
C LYS A 177 22.69 -24.80 -8.34
N ALA A 178 21.76 -25.47 -7.67
CA ALA A 178 21.73 -26.93 -7.57
C ALA A 178 21.20 -27.61 -8.85
N GLY A 179 20.77 -26.85 -9.87
CA GLY A 179 20.21 -27.41 -11.10
C GLY A 179 18.84 -28.10 -10.92
N ILE A 180 18.12 -27.76 -9.86
CA ILE A 180 16.83 -28.35 -9.51
C ILE A 180 15.73 -27.37 -9.94
N THR A 181 14.61 -27.88 -10.47
CA THR A 181 13.44 -27.03 -10.74
C THR A 181 12.68 -26.72 -9.46
N GLU A 182 12.06 -25.53 -9.38
CA GLU A 182 11.22 -25.14 -8.24
C GLU A 182 10.11 -26.16 -7.97
N ALA A 183 9.48 -26.69 -9.04
CA ALA A 183 8.46 -27.72 -8.94
C ALA A 183 8.95 -29.00 -8.26
N LYS A 184 10.20 -29.43 -8.56
CA LYS A 184 10.80 -30.59 -7.91
C LYS A 184 11.12 -30.33 -6.45
N PHE A 185 11.62 -29.13 -6.12
CA PHE A 185 11.85 -28.71 -4.74
C PHE A 185 10.54 -28.69 -3.95
N CYS A 186 9.50 -28.05 -4.46
CA CYS A 186 8.19 -27.98 -3.83
C CYS A 186 7.57 -29.36 -3.61
N SER A 187 7.71 -30.26 -4.58
CA SER A 187 7.24 -31.66 -4.47
C SER A 187 7.92 -32.44 -3.34
N VAL A 188 9.22 -32.23 -3.12
CA VAL A 188 9.97 -32.89 -2.03
C VAL A 188 9.49 -32.47 -0.65
N TYR A 189 9.06 -31.24 -0.50
CA TYR A 189 8.60 -30.69 0.78
C TYR A 189 7.08 -30.68 0.92
N GLY A 190 6.32 -31.11 -0.11
CA GLY A 190 4.86 -31.17 -0.09
C GLY A 190 4.19 -29.81 -0.03
N ILE A 191 4.77 -28.78 -0.66
CA ILE A 191 4.28 -27.41 -0.72
C ILE A 191 3.88 -27.03 -2.14
N ALA A 192 2.96 -26.07 -2.30
CA ALA A 192 2.53 -25.60 -3.60
C ALA A 192 3.54 -24.65 -4.26
N CYS A 193 4.23 -23.81 -3.47
CA CYS A 193 5.22 -22.84 -3.95
C CYS A 193 6.24 -22.48 -2.86
N VAL A 194 7.41 -21.93 -3.24
CA VAL A 194 8.47 -21.52 -2.29
C VAL A 194 7.99 -20.49 -1.25
N PRO A 195 7.09 -19.55 -1.54
CA PRO A 195 6.50 -18.67 -0.52
C PRO A 195 5.80 -19.37 0.64
N GLU A 196 5.30 -20.59 0.45
CA GLU A 196 4.65 -21.41 1.48
C GLU A 196 5.64 -22.34 2.22
N PHE A 197 6.94 -22.15 2.03
CA PHE A 197 7.93 -22.97 2.68
C PHE A 197 7.99 -22.68 4.18
N PRO A 198 7.85 -23.71 5.07
CA PRO A 198 7.89 -23.52 6.51
C PRO A 198 9.25 -22.99 6.99
N VAL A 199 9.24 -21.92 7.79
CA VAL A 199 10.45 -21.29 8.30
C VAL A 199 11.27 -22.25 9.16
N GLU A 200 10.62 -23.18 9.88
CA GLU A 200 11.29 -24.20 10.70
C GLU A 200 12.20 -25.15 9.91
N LYS A 201 11.90 -25.36 8.62
CA LYS A 201 12.65 -26.22 7.72
C LYS A 201 13.69 -25.49 6.86
N TYR A 202 13.78 -24.16 7.02
CA TYR A 202 14.62 -23.31 6.16
C TYR A 202 16.10 -23.72 6.23
N ASP A 203 16.67 -23.83 7.43
CA ASP A 203 18.09 -24.15 7.62
C ASP A 203 18.45 -25.55 7.12
N GLU A 204 17.53 -26.51 7.26
CA GLU A 204 17.69 -27.86 6.74
C GLU A 204 17.69 -27.87 5.20
N ALA A 205 16.77 -27.13 4.60
CA ALA A 205 16.67 -27.01 3.15
C ALA A 205 17.91 -26.35 2.53
N VAL A 206 18.41 -25.27 3.16
CA VAL A 206 19.66 -24.60 2.74
C VAL A 206 20.83 -25.58 2.76
N LYS A 207 21.04 -26.32 3.85
CA LYS A 207 22.12 -27.31 3.97
C LYS A 207 22.04 -28.42 2.91
N LYS A 208 20.83 -28.92 2.62
CA LYS A 208 20.61 -29.94 1.58
C LYS A 208 20.91 -29.40 0.18
N LEU A 209 20.49 -28.17 -0.12
CA LEU A 209 20.77 -27.54 -1.40
C LEU A 209 22.28 -27.27 -1.58
N GLU A 210 22.96 -26.80 -0.55
CA GLU A 210 24.41 -26.59 -0.58
C GLU A 210 25.19 -27.89 -0.78
N ALA A 211 24.75 -28.97 -0.13
CA ALA A 211 25.35 -30.32 -0.34
C ALA A 211 25.13 -30.79 -1.78
N ALA A 212 23.93 -30.58 -2.34
CA ALA A 212 23.66 -30.95 -3.73
C ALA A 212 24.49 -30.12 -4.73
N ILE A 213 24.73 -28.84 -4.43
CA ILE A 213 25.62 -27.97 -5.25
C ILE A 213 27.08 -28.47 -5.22
N LYS A 214 27.58 -28.94 -4.06
CA LYS A 214 28.91 -29.49 -3.93
C LYS A 214 29.05 -30.79 -4.72
N ALA A 215 28.12 -31.73 -4.57
CA ALA A 215 28.12 -33.00 -5.31
C ALA A 215 28.07 -32.77 -6.83
N HIS A 216 27.29 -31.78 -7.30
CA HIS A 216 27.24 -31.49 -8.74
C HIS A 216 28.47 -30.79 -9.31
N LYS A 217 29.38 -30.28 -8.45
CA LYS A 217 30.68 -29.71 -8.85
C LYS A 217 31.79 -30.77 -8.90
N GLU A 218 31.65 -31.88 -8.18
CA GLU A 218 32.62 -32.95 -8.14
C GLU A 218 32.45 -33.96 -9.29
N ASP A 219 31.26 -33.95 -9.94
CA ASP A 219 30.93 -34.80 -11.11
C ASP A 219 31.21 -34.13 -12.47
N LYS A 220 31.83 -32.94 -12.49
CA LYS A 220 32.27 -32.23 -13.71
C LYS A 220 33.79 -32.05 -13.75
#